data_88f2e502a6a83d5e437874139964cd38
#
_entry.id   88f2e502a6a83d5e437874139964cd38
#
_cell.length_a   1.000
_cell.length_b   1.000
_cell.length_c   1.000
_cell.angle_alpha   90.00
_cell.angle_beta   90.00
_cell.angle_gamma   90.00
#
_symmetry.space_group_name_H-M   'P 1'
#
loop_
_entity.id
_entity.type
_entity.pdbx_description
1 polymer ?
#
loop_
_entity_poly.entity_id
_entity_poly.type
_entity_poly.pdbx_seq_one_letter_code
_entity_poly.pdbx_strand_id
1 'polypeptide(L)'
;MLDRWREAFLLIKLKNVHKRFGHLEVLKGIDLTVPKGEKLVIIGPSGSGKSTLIRCMNGLEEVTSGEVYIDGQLMTHKTRAALNRQYSSMVFQQFNLYPHLTVMENLTLAPVKLKKVPKAEAEALAMENLKRVGLAQKAHVYPTTLSGGQQQRIAIARSLTMKNPVIYFDEPTSALDPEMVQEVLDIMIELSHDDVTMVVVTHEMGFAREVADRVVFCDGGHILEQGTPEHFFTNPEHERTKAFLSKILR
;
A
#
# COMPACT_ATOMS: atom_id res chain seq x y z
N MET A 1 2.23 18.63 -26.18
CA MET A 1 3.61 18.48 -25.64
C MET A 1 3.63 18.43 -24.11
N LEU A 2 2.80 19.20 -23.40
CA LEU A 2 2.68 19.20 -21.93
C LEU A 2 2.17 17.87 -21.33
N ASP A 3 1.28 17.15 -22.03
CA ASP A 3 0.74 15.88 -21.55
C ASP A 3 1.77 14.74 -21.53
N ARG A 4 2.73 14.76 -22.46
CA ARG A 4 3.77 13.74 -22.57
C ARG A 4 4.80 13.83 -21.43
N TRP A 5 5.04 15.03 -20.90
CA TRP A 5 5.92 15.23 -19.72
C TRP A 5 5.22 14.83 -18.42
N ARG A 6 3.89 15.04 -18.30
CA ARG A 6 3.11 14.59 -17.16
C ARG A 6 3.03 13.05 -17.08
N GLU A 7 2.92 12.37 -18.21
CA GLU A 7 2.90 10.89 -18.24
C GLU A 7 4.24 10.26 -17.82
N ALA A 8 5.37 10.91 -18.06
CA ALA A 8 6.71 10.40 -17.71
C ALA A 8 6.96 10.31 -16.19
N PHE A 9 6.16 11.00 -15.36
CA PHE A 9 6.26 10.97 -13.90
C PHE A 9 5.21 10.07 -13.23
N LEU A 10 4.30 9.47 -14.00
CA LEU A 10 3.27 8.59 -13.45
C LEU A 10 3.84 7.20 -13.22
N LEU A 11 3.79 6.75 -11.96
CA LEU A 11 4.18 5.37 -11.62
C LEU A 11 3.00 4.40 -11.79
N ILE A 12 1.78 4.84 -11.43
CA ILE A 12 0.58 4.01 -11.54
C ILE A 12 -0.50 4.80 -12.29
N LYS A 13 -1.23 4.14 -13.22
CA LYS A 13 -2.36 4.73 -13.93
C LYS A 13 -3.46 3.70 -14.12
N LEU A 14 -4.65 4.02 -13.67
CA LEU A 14 -5.88 3.28 -13.90
C LEU A 14 -6.73 4.06 -14.90
N LYS A 15 -7.31 3.33 -15.88
CA LYS A 15 -8.23 3.89 -16.87
C LYS A 15 -9.51 3.08 -16.88
N ASN A 16 -10.61 3.72 -16.49
CA ASN A 16 -11.95 3.16 -16.49
C ASN A 16 -12.00 1.73 -15.94
N VAL A 17 -11.38 1.52 -14.76
CA VAL A 17 -11.22 0.19 -14.17
C VAL A 17 -12.51 -0.27 -13.52
N HIS A 18 -12.97 -1.46 -13.93
CA HIS A 18 -14.11 -2.17 -13.35
C HIS A 18 -13.65 -3.50 -12.75
N LYS A 19 -14.25 -3.87 -11.61
CA LYS A 19 -14.04 -5.19 -11.00
C LYS A 19 -15.37 -5.76 -10.55
N ARG A 20 -15.64 -7.00 -10.99
CA ARG A 20 -16.79 -7.78 -10.58
C ARG A 20 -16.36 -9.10 -9.94
N PHE A 21 -17.12 -9.53 -8.94
CA PHE A 21 -17.07 -10.88 -8.37
C PHE A 21 -18.45 -11.52 -8.57
N GLY A 22 -18.56 -12.40 -9.56
CA GLY A 22 -19.86 -12.91 -10.01
C GLY A 22 -20.77 -11.77 -10.47
N HIS A 23 -21.91 -11.60 -9.82
CA HIS A 23 -22.87 -10.54 -10.14
C HIS A 23 -22.59 -9.20 -9.41
N LEU A 24 -21.72 -9.19 -8.40
CA LEU A 24 -21.41 -8.00 -7.62
C LEU A 24 -20.32 -7.18 -8.31
N GLU A 25 -20.66 -5.96 -8.73
CA GLU A 25 -19.70 -4.98 -9.23
C GLU A 25 -19.15 -4.14 -8.09
N VAL A 26 -17.87 -4.32 -7.78
CA VAL A 26 -17.18 -3.69 -6.64
C VAL A 26 -16.48 -2.41 -7.05
N LEU A 27 -15.87 -2.37 -8.23
CA LEU A 27 -15.28 -1.13 -8.81
C LEU A 27 -16.02 -0.78 -10.08
N LYS A 28 -16.37 0.49 -10.25
CA LYS A 28 -17.30 0.97 -11.26
C LYS A 28 -16.72 2.15 -12.05
N GLY A 29 -15.74 1.86 -12.91
CA GLY A 29 -15.13 2.87 -13.77
C GLY A 29 -14.16 3.79 -13.01
N ILE A 30 -13.13 3.22 -12.39
CA ILE A 30 -12.13 3.97 -11.65
C ILE A 30 -11.07 4.53 -12.59
N ASP A 31 -10.93 5.85 -12.57
CA ASP A 31 -9.81 6.58 -13.14
C ASP A 31 -8.95 7.16 -12.02
N LEU A 32 -7.66 6.78 -11.98
CA LEU A 32 -6.74 7.22 -10.94
C LEU A 32 -5.31 7.21 -11.47
N THR A 33 -4.54 8.22 -11.13
CA THR A 33 -3.10 8.29 -11.41
C THR A 33 -2.33 8.49 -10.12
N VAL A 34 -1.14 7.88 -10.01
CA VAL A 34 -0.24 8.07 -8.86
C VAL A 34 1.14 8.41 -9.38
N PRO A 35 1.61 9.64 -9.20
CA PRO A 35 2.98 10.04 -9.50
C PRO A 35 4.00 9.27 -8.67
N LYS A 36 5.23 9.19 -9.18
CA LYS A 36 6.35 8.63 -8.42
C LYS A 36 6.64 9.49 -7.19
N GLY A 37 6.82 8.85 -6.04
CA GLY A 37 7.10 9.49 -4.76
C GLY A 37 5.85 9.96 -4.00
N GLU A 38 4.66 9.95 -4.63
CA GLU A 38 3.41 10.39 -3.97
C GLU A 38 3.00 9.45 -2.83
N LYS A 39 2.50 10.04 -1.74
CA LYS A 39 1.83 9.36 -0.63
C LYS A 39 0.33 9.52 -0.80
N LEU A 40 -0.28 8.53 -1.50
CA LEU A 40 -1.72 8.49 -1.74
C LEU A 40 -2.43 7.73 -0.62
N VAL A 41 -3.37 8.38 0.05
CA VAL A 41 -4.21 7.72 1.07
C VAL A 41 -5.62 7.55 0.54
N ILE A 42 -6.15 6.32 0.64
CA ILE A 42 -7.50 5.94 0.20
C ILE A 42 -8.34 5.66 1.44
N ILE A 43 -9.41 6.43 1.61
CA ILE A 43 -10.36 6.29 2.72
C ILE A 43 -11.77 6.05 2.21
N GLY A 44 -12.66 5.63 3.11
CA GLY A 44 -14.08 5.39 2.81
C GLY A 44 -14.67 4.32 3.71
N PRO A 45 -16.00 4.12 3.67
CA PRO A 45 -16.68 3.13 4.50
C PRO A 45 -16.22 1.70 4.18
N SER A 46 -16.45 0.78 5.14
CA SER A 46 -16.23 -0.65 4.91
C SER A 46 -17.09 -1.14 3.74
N GLY A 47 -16.53 -2.01 2.90
CA GLY A 47 -17.22 -2.51 1.70
C GLY A 47 -17.26 -1.54 0.50
N SER A 48 -16.63 -0.36 0.57
CA SER A 48 -16.61 0.59 -0.56
C SER A 48 -15.69 0.19 -1.73
N GLY A 49 -14.90 -0.89 -1.59
CA GLY A 49 -14.03 -1.40 -2.65
C GLY A 49 -12.55 -1.02 -2.50
N LYS A 50 -12.12 -0.36 -1.42
CA LYS A 50 -10.73 0.12 -1.21
C LYS A 50 -9.68 -0.99 -1.32
N SER A 51 -9.86 -2.10 -0.58
CA SER A 51 -8.94 -3.24 -0.65
C SER A 51 -8.94 -3.89 -2.04
N THR A 52 -10.09 -3.92 -2.72
CA THR A 52 -10.17 -4.41 -4.11
C THR A 52 -9.42 -3.47 -5.04
N LEU A 53 -9.56 -2.15 -4.87
CA LEU A 53 -8.86 -1.14 -5.67
C LEU A 53 -7.34 -1.30 -5.55
N ILE A 54 -6.82 -1.33 -4.34
CA ILE A 54 -5.36 -1.46 -4.12
C ILE A 54 -4.82 -2.80 -4.64
N ARG A 55 -5.61 -3.89 -4.57
CA ARG A 55 -5.25 -5.20 -5.12
C ARG A 55 -5.31 -5.23 -6.65
N CYS A 56 -6.21 -4.48 -7.28
CA CYS A 56 -6.19 -4.27 -8.73
C CYS A 56 -4.99 -3.43 -9.17
N MET A 57 -4.62 -2.39 -8.40
CA MET A 57 -3.46 -1.54 -8.69
C MET A 57 -2.15 -2.33 -8.70
N ASN A 58 -1.99 -3.29 -7.78
CA ASN A 58 -0.79 -4.12 -7.72
C ASN A 58 -0.91 -5.46 -8.46
N GLY A 59 -2.03 -5.71 -9.16
CA GLY A 59 -2.26 -6.92 -9.96
C GLY A 59 -2.46 -8.21 -9.16
N LEU A 60 -2.73 -8.15 -7.86
CA LEU A 60 -3.19 -9.31 -7.09
C LEU A 60 -4.60 -9.72 -7.52
N GLU A 61 -5.43 -8.72 -7.83
CA GLU A 61 -6.74 -8.92 -8.44
C GLU A 61 -6.71 -8.48 -9.89
N GLU A 62 -7.19 -9.33 -10.79
CA GLU A 62 -7.33 -8.99 -12.20
C GLU A 62 -8.59 -8.14 -12.40
N VAL A 63 -8.47 -7.05 -13.15
CA VAL A 63 -9.61 -6.19 -13.48
C VAL A 63 -10.57 -6.91 -14.43
N THR A 64 -11.86 -6.64 -14.31
CA THR A 64 -12.86 -7.22 -15.22
C THR A 64 -12.86 -6.50 -16.58
N SER A 65 -12.67 -5.17 -16.55
CA SER A 65 -12.45 -4.32 -17.73
C SER A 65 -11.71 -3.05 -17.34
N GLY A 66 -11.28 -2.28 -18.32
CA GLY A 66 -10.39 -1.14 -18.12
C GLY A 66 -8.92 -1.55 -18.15
N GLU A 67 -8.03 -0.61 -17.84
CA GLU A 67 -6.60 -0.79 -17.98
C GLU A 67 -5.86 -0.32 -16.73
N VAL A 68 -4.85 -1.07 -16.31
CA VAL A 68 -3.91 -0.71 -15.24
C VAL A 68 -2.51 -0.65 -15.82
N TYR A 69 -1.82 0.46 -15.58
CA TYR A 69 -0.43 0.64 -16.00
C TYR A 69 0.44 0.86 -14.78
N ILE A 70 1.66 0.31 -14.84
CA ILE A 70 2.73 0.59 -13.89
C ILE A 70 3.98 0.97 -14.68
N ASP A 71 4.56 2.13 -14.38
CA ASP A 71 5.70 2.71 -15.09
C ASP A 71 5.50 2.69 -16.63
N GLY A 72 4.30 3.12 -17.09
CA GLY A 72 3.90 3.14 -18.49
C GLY A 72 3.62 1.77 -19.13
N GLN A 73 3.80 0.66 -18.42
CA GLN A 73 3.61 -0.70 -18.92
C GLN A 73 2.22 -1.23 -18.55
N LEU A 74 1.46 -1.71 -19.55
CA LEU A 74 0.14 -2.29 -19.33
C LEU A 74 0.24 -3.60 -18.53
N MET A 75 -0.49 -3.65 -17.42
CA MET A 75 -0.62 -4.83 -16.59
C MET A 75 -1.66 -5.79 -17.19
N THR A 76 -1.20 -6.93 -17.64
CA THR A 76 -2.02 -8.02 -18.18
C THR A 76 -1.78 -9.29 -17.40
N HIS A 77 -2.56 -10.33 -17.64
CA HIS A 77 -2.31 -11.67 -17.07
C HIS A 77 -0.86 -12.14 -17.29
N LYS A 78 -0.25 -11.81 -18.45
CA LYS A 78 1.13 -12.22 -18.80
C LYS A 78 2.20 -11.34 -18.14
N THR A 79 1.96 -10.05 -17.98
CA THR A 79 2.98 -9.08 -17.50
C THR A 79 2.93 -8.85 -16.00
N ARG A 80 1.78 -9.09 -15.33
CA ARG A 80 1.56 -8.75 -13.92
C ARG A 80 2.60 -9.30 -12.95
N ALA A 81 3.00 -10.57 -13.14
CA ALA A 81 3.97 -11.19 -12.23
C ALA A 81 5.37 -10.55 -12.33
N ALA A 82 5.78 -10.17 -13.55
CA ALA A 82 7.04 -9.47 -13.78
C ALA A 82 6.99 -8.03 -13.25
N LEU A 83 5.90 -7.31 -13.53
CA LEU A 83 5.70 -5.93 -13.05
C LEU A 83 5.64 -5.88 -11.52
N ASN A 84 4.89 -6.79 -10.88
CA ASN A 84 4.86 -6.85 -9.42
C ASN A 84 6.24 -7.09 -8.81
N ARG A 85 6.98 -8.03 -9.34
CA ARG A 85 8.33 -8.31 -8.85
C ARG A 85 9.24 -7.09 -8.91
N GLN A 86 9.11 -6.31 -9.96
CA GLN A 86 9.99 -5.18 -10.24
C GLN A 86 9.56 -3.90 -9.51
N TYR A 87 8.26 -3.63 -9.41
CA TYR A 87 7.75 -2.33 -8.98
C TYR A 87 7.00 -2.34 -7.65
N SER A 88 6.40 -3.47 -7.24
CA SER A 88 5.39 -3.49 -6.19
C SER A 88 5.82 -4.31 -4.98
N SER A 89 5.62 -3.74 -3.79
CA SER A 89 5.58 -4.46 -2.52
C SER A 89 4.24 -4.24 -1.85
N MET A 90 3.77 -5.17 -1.02
CA MET A 90 2.49 -5.02 -0.31
C MET A 90 2.59 -5.48 1.14
N VAL A 91 2.05 -4.64 2.00
CA VAL A 91 1.80 -4.89 3.43
C VAL A 91 0.30 -5.10 3.59
N PHE A 92 -0.08 -6.25 4.12
CA PHE A 92 -1.47 -6.66 4.27
C PHE A 92 -1.98 -6.39 5.69
N GLN A 93 -3.29 -6.38 5.84
CA GLN A 93 -3.97 -6.38 7.14
C GLN A 93 -3.55 -7.56 8.01
N GLN A 94 -3.50 -8.77 7.43
CA GLN A 94 -2.87 -9.94 8.04
C GLN A 94 -1.41 -9.96 7.62
N PHE A 95 -0.50 -10.12 8.55
CA PHE A 95 0.96 -9.94 8.39
C PHE A 95 1.57 -10.78 7.26
N ASN A 96 0.97 -11.94 6.96
CA ASN A 96 1.35 -12.86 5.87
C ASN A 96 2.85 -13.23 5.89
N LEU A 97 3.43 -13.36 7.09
CA LEU A 97 4.76 -13.91 7.27
C LEU A 97 4.72 -15.43 7.11
N TYR A 98 5.79 -15.98 6.58
CA TYR A 98 5.97 -17.43 6.48
C TYR A 98 6.30 -18.00 7.87
N PRO A 99 5.40 -18.75 8.53
CA PRO A 99 5.58 -19.14 9.93
C PRO A 99 6.70 -20.16 10.14
N HIS A 100 7.10 -20.88 9.10
CA HIS A 100 8.16 -21.89 9.09
C HIS A 100 9.54 -21.32 8.74
N LEU A 101 9.64 -20.03 8.45
CA LEU A 101 10.88 -19.31 8.19
C LEU A 101 11.16 -18.34 9.32
N THR A 102 12.44 -18.15 9.66
CA THR A 102 12.86 -17.10 10.58
C THR A 102 12.53 -15.70 10.02
N VAL A 103 12.60 -14.68 10.87
CA VAL A 103 12.43 -13.28 10.44
C VAL A 103 13.41 -12.94 9.33
N MET A 104 14.71 -13.24 9.49
CA MET A 104 15.73 -13.01 8.47
C MET A 104 15.39 -13.70 7.15
N GLU A 105 14.98 -14.95 7.18
CA GLU A 105 14.59 -15.71 5.99
C GLU A 105 13.33 -15.11 5.33
N ASN A 106 12.35 -14.62 6.10
CA ASN A 106 11.19 -13.92 5.57
C ASN A 106 11.57 -12.67 4.77
N LEU A 107 12.56 -11.91 5.23
CA LEU A 107 13.01 -10.70 4.55
C LEU A 107 13.86 -11.00 3.32
N THR A 108 14.68 -12.05 3.37
CA THR A 108 15.69 -12.33 2.33
C THR A 108 15.21 -13.25 1.22
N LEU A 109 14.15 -14.03 1.45
CA LEU A 109 13.64 -15.02 0.47
C LEU A 109 13.36 -14.40 -0.90
N ALA A 110 12.57 -13.34 -0.94
CA ALA A 110 12.15 -12.73 -2.20
C ALA A 110 13.30 -11.99 -2.93
N PRO A 111 14.11 -11.14 -2.29
CA PRO A 111 15.29 -10.56 -2.93
C PRO A 111 16.23 -11.60 -3.55
N VAL A 112 16.54 -12.66 -2.81
CA VAL A 112 17.45 -13.71 -3.29
C VAL A 112 16.83 -14.53 -4.41
N LYS A 113 15.58 -15.00 -4.23
CA LYS A 113 14.95 -15.91 -5.21
C LYS A 113 14.46 -15.20 -6.46
N LEU A 114 13.86 -14.01 -6.33
CA LEU A 114 13.19 -13.31 -7.41
C LEU A 114 14.09 -12.26 -8.09
N LYS A 115 14.86 -11.49 -7.31
CA LYS A 115 15.76 -10.44 -7.86
C LYS A 115 17.20 -10.90 -8.03
N LYS A 116 17.54 -12.15 -7.60
CA LYS A 116 18.88 -12.72 -7.68
C LYS A 116 19.95 -11.92 -6.93
N VAL A 117 19.54 -11.19 -5.89
CA VAL A 117 20.46 -10.47 -4.99
C VAL A 117 21.32 -11.50 -4.27
N PRO A 118 22.65 -11.29 -4.15
CA PRO A 118 23.52 -12.15 -3.36
C PRO A 118 23.03 -12.25 -1.91
N LYS A 119 23.12 -13.46 -1.33
CA LYS A 119 22.55 -13.72 0.02
C LYS A 119 23.11 -12.76 1.08
N ALA A 120 24.41 -12.54 1.09
CA ALA A 120 25.07 -11.64 2.04
C ALA A 120 24.57 -10.18 1.92
N GLU A 121 24.33 -9.70 0.70
CA GLU A 121 23.77 -8.37 0.46
C GLU A 121 22.32 -8.29 0.91
N ALA A 122 21.51 -9.31 0.62
CA ALA A 122 20.13 -9.39 1.08
C ALA A 122 20.03 -9.43 2.61
N GLU A 123 20.93 -10.17 3.29
CA GLU A 123 20.99 -10.23 4.76
C GLU A 123 21.44 -8.90 5.37
N ALA A 124 22.40 -8.20 4.78
CA ALA A 124 22.82 -6.87 5.22
C ALA A 124 21.67 -5.86 5.14
N LEU A 125 20.98 -5.83 4.00
CA LEU A 125 19.82 -4.96 3.79
C LEU A 125 18.64 -5.32 4.72
N ALA A 126 18.39 -6.61 4.91
CA ALA A 126 17.37 -7.08 5.85
C ALA A 126 17.68 -6.62 7.28
N MET A 127 18.94 -6.70 7.72
CA MET A 127 19.37 -6.25 9.03
C MET A 127 19.22 -4.73 9.18
N GLU A 128 19.52 -3.95 8.15
CA GLU A 128 19.30 -2.50 8.13
C GLU A 128 17.81 -2.18 8.33
N ASN A 129 16.92 -2.82 7.56
CA ASN A 129 15.48 -2.61 7.69
C ASN A 129 14.93 -3.13 9.04
N LEU A 130 15.48 -4.20 9.60
CA LEU A 130 15.12 -4.64 10.95
C LEU A 130 15.53 -3.63 12.03
N LYS A 131 16.65 -2.93 11.86
CA LYS A 131 17.04 -1.81 12.75
C LYS A 131 16.05 -0.66 12.64
N ARG A 132 15.64 -0.26 11.42
CA ARG A 132 14.63 0.79 11.20
C ARG A 132 13.32 0.51 11.91
N VAL A 133 12.87 -0.74 11.92
CA VAL A 133 11.62 -1.12 12.61
C VAL A 133 11.84 -1.55 14.08
N GLY A 134 13.04 -1.34 14.65
CA GLY A 134 13.37 -1.62 16.06
C GLY A 134 13.42 -3.10 16.44
N LEU A 135 13.63 -4.01 15.47
CA LEU A 135 13.54 -5.47 15.68
C LEU A 135 14.79 -6.25 15.23
N ALA A 136 15.97 -5.61 15.19
CA ALA A 136 17.22 -6.26 14.78
C ALA A 136 17.55 -7.52 15.62
N GLN A 137 17.27 -7.49 16.92
CA GLN A 137 17.48 -8.60 17.85
C GLN A 137 16.55 -9.80 17.59
N LYS A 138 15.52 -9.63 16.77
CA LYS A 138 14.54 -10.67 16.41
C LYS A 138 14.85 -11.35 15.06
N ALA A 139 16.00 -11.11 14.46
CA ALA A 139 16.35 -11.63 13.13
C ALA A 139 16.25 -13.17 13.01
N HIS A 140 16.56 -13.89 14.07
CA HIS A 140 16.67 -15.36 14.04
C HIS A 140 15.51 -16.08 14.75
N VAL A 141 14.46 -15.37 15.17
CA VAL A 141 13.26 -15.99 15.75
C VAL A 141 12.20 -16.27 14.68
N TYR A 142 11.24 -17.13 14.99
CA TYR A 142 10.09 -17.41 14.12
C TYR A 142 8.94 -16.44 14.38
N PRO A 143 8.13 -16.10 13.35
CA PRO A 143 7.02 -15.17 13.47
C PRO A 143 6.00 -15.53 14.57
N THR A 144 5.79 -16.82 14.82
CA THR A 144 4.84 -17.31 15.84
C THR A 144 5.19 -16.91 17.28
N THR A 145 6.42 -16.46 17.53
CA THR A 145 6.88 -16.00 18.85
C THR A 145 6.74 -14.49 19.06
N LEU A 146 6.19 -13.80 18.08
CA LEU A 146 6.12 -12.34 18.02
C LEU A 146 4.69 -11.83 18.24
N SER A 147 4.56 -10.64 18.86
CA SER A 147 3.27 -9.95 18.94
C SER A 147 2.77 -9.50 17.55
N GLY A 148 1.48 -9.18 17.43
CA GLY A 148 0.90 -8.70 16.18
C GLY A 148 1.61 -7.46 15.63
N GLY A 149 1.89 -6.46 16.49
CA GLY A 149 2.62 -5.27 16.09
C GLY A 149 4.05 -5.56 15.63
N GLN A 150 4.75 -6.50 16.29
CA GLN A 150 6.07 -6.95 15.85
C GLN A 150 5.99 -7.65 14.49
N GLN A 151 5.01 -8.51 14.26
CA GLN A 151 4.81 -9.18 12.98
C GLN A 151 4.52 -8.17 11.87
N GLN A 152 3.70 -7.15 12.14
CA GLN A 152 3.40 -6.09 11.16
C GLN A 152 4.64 -5.26 10.82
N ARG A 153 5.44 -4.88 11.81
CA ARG A 153 6.70 -4.17 11.59
C ARG A 153 7.69 -4.99 10.75
N ILE A 154 7.72 -6.31 10.96
CA ILE A 154 8.51 -7.22 10.12
C ILE A 154 7.95 -7.32 8.70
N ALA A 155 6.63 -7.31 8.50
CA ALA A 155 6.02 -7.29 7.17
C ALA A 155 6.36 -5.99 6.41
N ILE A 156 6.44 -4.86 7.11
CA ILE A 156 6.95 -3.59 6.56
C ILE A 156 8.43 -3.73 6.19
N ALA A 157 9.29 -4.21 7.09
CA ALA A 157 10.71 -4.42 6.83
C ALA A 157 10.95 -5.37 5.64
N ARG A 158 10.13 -6.41 5.48
CA ARG A 158 10.16 -7.31 4.33
C ARG A 158 9.86 -6.57 3.02
N SER A 159 8.88 -5.68 3.02
CA SER A 159 8.52 -4.87 1.86
C SER A 159 9.64 -3.90 1.47
N LEU A 160 10.29 -3.27 2.45
CA LEU A 160 11.46 -2.39 2.25
C LEU A 160 12.66 -3.13 1.67
N THR A 161 12.90 -4.37 2.13
CA THR A 161 14.03 -5.18 1.67
C THR A 161 13.93 -5.55 0.19
N MET A 162 12.75 -5.45 -0.42
CA MET A 162 12.56 -5.59 -1.86
C MET A 162 13.06 -4.38 -2.66
N LYS A 163 13.22 -3.20 -2.06
CA LYS A 163 13.58 -1.94 -2.76
C LYS A 163 12.71 -1.68 -4.00
N ASN A 164 11.43 -1.92 -3.88
CA ASN A 164 10.48 -1.63 -4.95
C ASN A 164 10.05 -0.16 -4.92
N PRO A 165 9.78 0.48 -6.08
CA PRO A 165 9.39 1.89 -6.16
C PRO A 165 8.07 2.21 -5.48
N VAL A 166 7.16 1.24 -5.32
CA VAL A 166 5.88 1.44 -4.65
C VAL A 166 5.63 0.40 -3.57
N ILE A 167 5.12 0.87 -2.42
CA ILE A 167 4.63 0.02 -1.34
C ILE A 167 3.13 0.30 -1.15
N TYR A 168 2.34 -0.75 -1.27
CA TYR A 168 0.92 -0.74 -0.99
C TYR A 168 0.67 -1.20 0.45
N PHE A 169 -0.22 -0.50 1.17
CA PHE A 169 -0.64 -0.83 2.52
C PHE A 169 -2.17 -1.03 2.54
N ASP A 170 -2.62 -2.25 2.79
CA ASP A 170 -4.05 -2.60 2.87
C ASP A 170 -4.45 -2.74 4.35
N GLU A 171 -4.93 -1.65 4.95
CA GLU A 171 -5.36 -1.55 6.36
C GLU A 171 -4.32 -2.13 7.35
N PRO A 172 -3.09 -1.62 7.38
CA PRO A 172 -1.96 -2.25 8.09
C PRO A 172 -2.11 -2.28 9.62
N THR A 173 -3.05 -1.52 10.18
CA THR A 173 -3.29 -1.42 11.64
C THR A 173 -4.55 -2.13 12.12
N SER A 174 -5.46 -2.53 11.21
CA SER A 174 -6.80 -2.99 11.58
C SER A 174 -6.85 -4.34 12.30
N ALA A 175 -5.77 -5.14 12.25
CA ALA A 175 -5.63 -6.40 12.97
C ALA A 175 -4.82 -6.28 14.27
N LEU A 176 -4.51 -5.07 14.73
CA LEU A 176 -3.65 -4.79 15.88
C LEU A 176 -4.47 -4.31 17.08
N ASP A 177 -3.98 -4.64 18.26
CA ASP A 177 -4.44 -4.03 19.49
C ASP A 177 -4.10 -2.52 19.51
N PRO A 178 -4.95 -1.65 20.08
CA PRO A 178 -4.75 -0.19 20.06
C PRO A 178 -3.38 0.27 20.55
N GLU A 179 -2.79 -0.43 21.50
CA GLU A 179 -1.46 -0.12 22.06
C GLU A 179 -0.33 -0.30 21.03
N MET A 180 -0.55 -1.15 19.99
CA MET A 180 0.45 -1.46 18.97
C MET A 180 0.28 -0.62 17.68
N VAL A 181 -0.86 0.03 17.53
CA VAL A 181 -1.19 0.83 16.33
C VAL A 181 -0.18 1.94 16.13
N GLN A 182 0.11 2.71 17.21
CA GLN A 182 1.00 3.86 17.12
C GLN A 182 2.42 3.48 16.68
N GLU A 183 2.97 2.36 17.18
CA GLU A 183 4.31 1.90 16.78
C GLU A 183 4.42 1.59 15.27
N VAL A 184 3.33 1.12 14.66
CA VAL A 184 3.28 0.86 13.21
C VAL A 184 3.11 2.16 12.43
N LEU A 185 2.25 3.08 12.91
CA LEU A 185 2.05 4.38 12.28
C LEU A 185 3.32 5.22 12.29
N ASP A 186 4.07 5.24 13.39
CA ASP A 186 5.34 5.98 13.51
C ASP A 186 6.36 5.52 12.45
N ILE A 187 6.46 4.22 12.21
CA ILE A 187 7.30 3.68 11.13
C ILE A 187 6.80 4.13 9.76
N MET A 188 5.48 4.11 9.54
CA MET A 188 4.91 4.54 8.25
C MET A 188 5.09 6.05 8.03
N ILE A 189 5.05 6.86 9.08
CA ILE A 189 5.37 8.30 9.04
C ILE A 189 6.85 8.49 8.68
N GLU A 190 7.76 7.76 9.33
CA GLU A 190 9.19 7.80 8.96
C GLU A 190 9.39 7.45 7.48
N LEU A 191 8.76 6.39 7.00
CA LEU A 191 8.83 5.97 5.60
C LEU A 191 8.26 6.98 4.61
N SER A 192 7.32 7.81 5.03
CA SER A 192 6.75 8.84 4.17
C SER A 192 7.76 9.93 3.79
N HIS A 193 8.83 10.07 4.53
CA HIS A 193 9.93 11.01 4.22
C HIS A 193 10.92 10.45 3.18
N ASP A 194 10.85 9.14 2.87
CA ASP A 194 11.66 8.53 1.81
C ASP A 194 11.04 8.80 0.41
N ASP A 195 11.83 8.67 -0.65
CA ASP A 195 11.38 8.83 -2.05
C ASP A 195 10.50 7.66 -2.56
N VAL A 196 9.99 6.80 -1.67
CA VAL A 196 9.13 5.68 -2.02
C VAL A 196 7.70 6.14 -2.27
N THR A 197 7.06 5.64 -3.32
CA THR A 197 5.62 5.86 -3.51
C THR A 197 4.84 5.00 -2.53
N MET A 198 3.89 5.59 -1.82
CA MET A 198 3.01 4.86 -0.89
C MET A 198 1.56 4.97 -1.34
N VAL A 199 0.87 3.83 -1.40
CA VAL A 199 -0.59 3.79 -1.57
C VAL A 199 -1.17 3.11 -0.35
N VAL A 200 -1.90 3.85 0.47
CA VAL A 200 -2.33 3.41 1.81
C VAL A 200 -3.85 3.40 1.91
N VAL A 201 -4.43 2.24 2.18
CA VAL A 201 -5.82 2.13 2.64
C VAL A 201 -5.80 2.13 4.17
N THR A 202 -6.47 3.08 4.79
CA THR A 202 -6.50 3.19 6.26
C THR A 202 -7.79 3.80 6.80
N HIS A 203 -8.05 3.56 8.07
CA HIS A 203 -9.06 4.23 8.88
C HIS A 203 -8.45 5.25 9.87
N GLU A 204 -7.12 5.38 9.88
CA GLU A 204 -6.38 6.29 10.77
C GLU A 204 -6.33 7.71 10.18
N MET A 205 -7.31 8.54 10.55
CA MET A 205 -7.44 9.90 9.97
C MET A 205 -6.30 10.83 10.37
N GLY A 206 -5.73 10.67 11.58
CA GLY A 206 -4.56 11.40 12.03
C GLY A 206 -3.37 11.16 11.11
N PHE A 207 -3.07 9.89 10.83
CA PHE A 207 -2.04 9.48 9.88
C PHE A 207 -2.31 10.00 8.47
N ALA A 208 -3.55 9.88 7.97
CA ALA A 208 -3.92 10.37 6.64
C ALA A 208 -3.67 11.89 6.50
N ARG A 209 -3.97 12.66 7.54
CA ARG A 209 -3.75 14.12 7.56
C ARG A 209 -2.27 14.50 7.57
N GLU A 210 -1.44 13.72 8.27
CA GLU A 210 -0.02 14.01 8.46
C GLU A 210 0.83 13.60 7.26
N VAL A 211 0.53 12.45 6.65
CA VAL A 211 1.42 11.79 5.69
C VAL A 211 0.99 12.00 4.24
N ALA A 212 -0.31 12.15 3.97
CA ALA A 212 -0.78 12.13 2.59
C ALA A 212 -0.38 13.40 1.81
N ASP A 213 0.11 13.22 0.59
CA ASP A 213 0.14 14.29 -0.41
C ASP A 213 -1.26 14.50 -1.01
N ARG A 214 -2.01 13.39 -1.14
CA ARG A 214 -3.39 13.39 -1.64
C ARG A 214 -4.23 12.32 -0.94
N VAL A 215 -5.47 12.68 -0.64
CA VAL A 215 -6.49 11.79 -0.10
C VAL A 215 -7.54 11.51 -1.17
N VAL A 216 -7.97 10.26 -1.27
CA VAL A 216 -9.02 9.78 -2.17
C VAL A 216 -10.14 9.17 -1.34
N PHE A 217 -11.37 9.63 -1.53
CA PHE A 217 -12.55 9.06 -0.88
C PHE A 217 -13.29 8.12 -1.82
N CYS A 218 -13.39 6.85 -1.40
CA CYS A 218 -14.11 5.82 -2.12
C CYS A 218 -15.43 5.47 -1.44
N ASP A 219 -16.53 5.49 -2.19
CA ASP A 219 -17.81 4.96 -1.73
C ASP A 219 -18.59 4.32 -2.88
N GLY A 220 -19.29 3.21 -2.61
CA GLY A 220 -20.12 2.49 -3.57
C GLY A 220 -19.41 2.01 -4.84
N GLY A 221 -18.10 1.84 -4.81
CA GLY A 221 -17.26 1.42 -5.94
C GLY A 221 -16.77 2.56 -6.84
N HIS A 222 -16.96 3.81 -6.43
CA HIS A 222 -16.51 5.02 -7.14
C HIS A 222 -15.52 5.82 -6.29
N ILE A 223 -14.67 6.60 -6.97
CA ILE A 223 -13.96 7.71 -6.35
C ILE A 223 -14.91 8.92 -6.38
N LEU A 224 -15.35 9.36 -5.22
CA LEU A 224 -16.31 10.48 -5.11
C LEU A 224 -15.61 11.82 -4.94
N GLU A 225 -14.45 11.84 -4.28
CA GLU A 225 -13.69 13.06 -4.04
C GLU A 225 -12.21 12.73 -3.89
N GLN A 226 -11.34 13.66 -4.31
CA GLN A 226 -9.91 13.62 -4.09
C GLN A 226 -9.35 15.03 -3.94
N GLY A 227 -8.33 15.17 -3.09
CA GLY A 227 -7.72 16.48 -2.85
C GLY A 227 -6.56 16.40 -1.86
N THR A 228 -5.95 17.56 -1.56
CA THR A 228 -4.95 17.64 -0.50
C THR A 228 -5.57 17.32 0.86
N PRO A 229 -4.80 16.84 1.85
CA PRO A 229 -5.32 16.59 3.19
C PRO A 229 -5.98 17.83 3.80
N GLU A 230 -5.38 19.00 3.64
CA GLU A 230 -5.94 20.25 4.15
C GLU A 230 -7.35 20.50 3.61
N HIS A 231 -7.52 20.50 2.26
CA HIS A 231 -8.84 20.67 1.64
C HIS A 231 -9.82 19.59 2.12
N PHE A 232 -9.38 18.33 2.08
CA PHE A 232 -10.22 17.18 2.35
C PHE A 232 -10.77 17.17 3.80
N PHE A 233 -9.97 17.52 4.79
CA PHE A 233 -10.35 17.48 6.19
C PHE A 233 -10.96 18.78 6.71
N THR A 234 -10.82 19.91 6.01
CA THR A 234 -11.36 21.21 6.46
C THR A 234 -12.55 21.68 5.63
N ASN A 235 -12.55 21.41 4.33
CA ASN A 235 -13.58 21.90 3.40
C ASN A 235 -13.94 20.86 2.33
N PRO A 236 -14.37 19.64 2.70
CA PRO A 236 -14.79 18.63 1.73
C PRO A 236 -15.97 19.14 0.90
N GLU A 237 -16.00 18.81 -0.39
CA GLU A 237 -17.06 19.30 -1.30
C GLU A 237 -18.23 18.33 -1.36
N HIS A 238 -17.94 17.03 -1.49
CA HIS A 238 -18.97 16.02 -1.71
C HIS A 238 -19.74 15.70 -0.42
N GLU A 239 -21.09 15.69 -0.49
CA GLU A 239 -21.96 15.47 0.69
C GLU A 239 -21.69 14.13 1.40
N ARG A 240 -21.36 13.08 0.65
CA ARG A 240 -21.00 11.78 1.24
C ARG A 240 -19.69 11.81 2.00
N THR A 241 -18.71 12.60 1.51
CA THR A 241 -17.44 12.84 2.21
C THR A 241 -17.68 13.57 3.52
N LYS A 242 -18.48 14.66 3.51
CA LYS A 242 -18.88 15.41 4.73
C LYS A 242 -19.53 14.49 5.74
N ALA A 243 -20.53 13.71 5.30
CA ALA A 243 -21.26 12.77 6.15
C ALA A 243 -20.35 11.67 6.73
N PHE A 244 -19.34 11.22 6.00
CA PHE A 244 -18.38 10.23 6.47
C PHE A 244 -17.44 10.84 7.51
N LEU A 245 -16.82 11.97 7.19
CA LEU A 245 -15.88 12.65 8.10
C LEU A 245 -16.53 13.09 9.40
N SER A 246 -17.77 13.60 9.36
CA SER A 246 -18.51 14.00 10.56
C SER A 246 -18.76 12.86 11.56
N LYS A 247 -18.72 11.60 11.12
CA LYS A 247 -18.89 10.42 11.99
C LYS A 247 -17.58 9.95 12.63
N ILE A 248 -16.45 10.22 11.98
CA ILE A 248 -15.14 9.68 12.38
C ILE A 248 -14.32 10.71 13.17
N LEU A 249 -14.52 12.01 12.89
CA LEU A 249 -13.78 13.09 13.54
C LEU A 249 -14.46 13.60 14.82
N ARG A 250 -15.41 12.83 15.38
CA ARG A 250 -16.05 13.13 16.67
C ARG A 250 -15.23 12.70 17.85
#